data_c0a592956278d4db8e79915f39ab16f3
#
_entry.id   c0a592956278d4db8e79915f39ab16f3
#
_cell.length_a   1.000
_cell.length_b   1.000
_cell.length_c   1.000
_cell.angle_alpha   90.00
_cell.angle_beta   90.00
_cell.angle_gamma   90.00
#
_symmetry.space_group_name_H-M   'P 1'
#
loop_
_entity.id
_entity.type
_entity.pdbx_description
1 polymer ?
#
loop_
_entity_poly.entity_id
_entity_poly.type
_entity_poly.pdbx_seq_one_letter_code
_entity_poly.pdbx_strand_id
1 'polypeptide(L)'
;MRFLLLALILFAAGCGSSESTEPVATTEVQMAKSYRFDPKTIEIEAGDTVTWTNADNFTHTVQVDGQEDHKVERGESVSIAFDTPGTYHYVCTLHSHDMHGTVIVG
;
A
#
# COMPACT_ATOMS: atom_id res chain seq x y z
N MET A 1 1.85 47.04 -20.90
CA MET A 1 1.95 46.62 -19.66
C MET A 1 1.80 45.20 -19.49
N ARG A 2 2.73 44.65 -18.86
CA ARG A 2 2.74 43.33 -18.76
C ARG A 2 2.98 42.92 -17.43
N PHE A 3 2.31 41.98 -16.95
CA PHE A 3 2.51 41.49 -15.66
C PHE A 3 3.00 40.15 -15.73
N LEU A 4 4.15 39.94 -15.18
CA LEU A 4 4.66 38.66 -15.06
C LEU A 4 4.27 38.16 -13.75
N LEU A 5 3.36 37.27 -13.75
CA LEU A 5 3.01 36.61 -12.57
C LEU A 5 3.97 35.48 -12.39
N LEU A 6 4.89 35.68 -11.54
CA LEU A 6 5.77 34.61 -11.21
C LEU A 6 5.12 33.80 -10.13
N ALA A 7 4.54 32.72 -10.52
CA ALA A 7 4.03 31.79 -9.56
C ALA A 7 5.21 31.04 -8.98
N LEU A 8 5.58 31.44 -7.81
CA LEU A 8 6.60 30.71 -7.11
C LEU A 8 5.95 29.49 -6.50
N ILE A 9 6.19 28.37 -7.09
CA ILE A 9 5.74 27.14 -6.54
C ILE A 9 6.78 26.70 -5.55
N LEU A 10 6.45 26.85 -4.30
CA LEU A 10 7.33 26.40 -3.27
C LEU A 10 7.04 24.95 -3.02
N PHE A 11 7.94 24.10 -3.44
CA PHE A 11 7.87 22.74 -3.03
C PHE A 11 8.61 22.60 -1.73
N ALA A 12 7.86 22.55 -0.68
CA ALA A 12 8.45 22.05 0.51
C ALA A 12 8.60 20.55 0.33
N ALA A 13 9.74 20.14 -0.06
CA ALA A 13 10.05 18.76 -0.01
C ALA A 13 10.06 18.38 1.45
N GLY A 14 9.02 17.76 1.85
CA GLY A 14 9.00 17.18 3.15
C GLY A 14 10.03 16.11 3.18
N CYS A 15 11.08 16.37 3.83
CA CYS A 15 12.05 15.41 3.86
C CYS A 15 11.80 14.43 4.90
N GLY A 16 11.92 13.34 4.52
CA GLY A 16 12.61 12.41 5.16
C GLY A 16 12.03 11.70 6.27
N SER A 17 10.85 11.66 6.54
CA SER A 17 10.48 10.59 7.38
C SER A 17 10.35 9.36 6.53
N SER A 18 10.90 8.28 7.00
CA SER A 18 10.95 7.04 6.31
C SER A 18 9.59 6.39 6.13
N GLU A 19 8.55 6.88 6.79
CA GLU A 19 7.24 6.34 6.61
C GLU A 19 6.30 7.40 6.11
N SER A 20 5.91 7.23 4.87
CA SER A 20 4.89 8.07 4.30
C SER A 20 3.58 7.31 4.36
N THR A 21 2.54 7.95 4.91
CA THR A 21 1.19 7.42 4.87
C THR A 21 0.45 7.91 3.64
N GLU A 22 1.13 8.69 2.80
CA GLU A 22 0.51 9.18 1.59
C GLU A 22 0.27 8.05 0.62
N PRO A 23 -0.89 8.00 -0.03
CA PRO A 23 -1.18 6.94 -0.99
C PRO A 23 -0.22 6.95 -2.16
N VAL A 24 0.19 5.78 -2.56
CA VAL A 24 1.03 5.59 -3.74
C VAL A 24 0.20 4.92 -4.82
N ALA A 25 0.22 5.45 -6.02
CA ALA A 25 -0.50 4.88 -7.15
C ALA A 25 0.26 3.66 -7.66
N THR A 26 -0.13 2.49 -7.21
CA THR A 26 0.49 1.23 -7.61
C THR A 26 -0.44 0.07 -7.31
N THR A 27 -0.26 -1.03 -8.01
CA THR A 27 -0.95 -2.29 -7.74
C THR A 27 -0.04 -3.33 -7.08
N GLU A 28 1.20 -2.93 -6.72
CA GLU A 28 2.18 -3.84 -6.16
C GLU A 28 2.54 -3.44 -4.75
N VAL A 29 2.51 -4.41 -3.84
CA VAL A 29 2.89 -4.21 -2.44
C VAL A 29 3.89 -5.29 -2.06
N GLN A 30 4.96 -4.89 -1.38
CA GLN A 30 5.93 -5.82 -0.85
C GLN A 30 5.67 -6.06 0.63
N MET A 31 5.81 -7.30 1.07
CA MET A 31 5.92 -7.61 2.49
C MET A 31 7.38 -7.53 2.82
N ALA A 32 7.76 -6.42 3.46
CA ALA A 32 9.15 -6.07 3.66
C ALA A 32 9.64 -6.43 5.05
N LYS A 33 10.96 -6.37 5.22
CA LYS A 33 11.57 -6.59 6.53
C LYS A 33 11.01 -5.63 7.54
N SER A 34 11.06 -6.05 8.82
CA SER A 34 10.54 -5.30 9.95
C SER A 34 9.01 -5.26 9.99
N TYR A 35 8.38 -6.32 9.51
CA TYR A 35 6.94 -6.54 9.63
C TYR A 35 6.13 -5.36 9.10
N ARG A 36 6.30 -5.07 7.82
CA ARG A 36 5.55 -3.97 7.21
C ARG A 36 5.18 -4.28 5.77
N PHE A 37 4.09 -3.67 5.33
CA PHE A 37 3.74 -3.63 3.91
C PHE A 37 4.32 -2.36 3.31
N ASP A 38 4.90 -2.46 2.14
CA ASP A 38 5.55 -1.34 1.48
C ASP A 38 5.14 -1.28 0.00
N PRO A 39 4.44 -0.25 -0.46
CA PRO A 39 3.93 0.90 0.29
C PRO A 39 2.81 0.48 1.26
N LYS A 40 2.64 1.25 2.32
CA LYS A 40 1.61 0.94 3.32
C LYS A 40 0.21 1.28 2.82
N THR A 41 0.08 2.36 2.06
CA THR A 41 -1.19 2.80 1.51
C THR A 41 -1.06 2.96 0.01
N ILE A 42 -1.96 2.34 -0.73
CA ILE A 42 -1.97 2.42 -2.19
C ILE A 42 -3.30 2.91 -2.71
N GLU A 43 -3.26 3.53 -3.89
CA GLU A 43 -4.45 3.95 -4.62
C GLU A 43 -4.52 3.18 -5.92
N ILE A 44 -5.68 2.64 -6.20
CA ILE A 44 -5.96 1.91 -7.45
C ILE A 44 -7.32 2.31 -8.00
N GLU A 45 -7.64 1.83 -9.18
CA GLU A 45 -8.95 2.04 -9.78
C GLU A 45 -9.79 0.77 -9.62
N ALA A 46 -11.11 0.95 -9.59
CA ALA A 46 -12.03 -0.17 -9.52
C ALA A 46 -11.77 -1.11 -10.72
N GLY A 47 -11.67 -2.39 -10.44
CA GLY A 47 -11.33 -3.40 -11.43
C GLY A 47 -9.86 -3.81 -11.41
N ASP A 48 -9.02 -3.06 -10.72
CA ASP A 48 -7.61 -3.42 -10.61
C ASP A 48 -7.39 -4.59 -9.67
N THR A 49 -6.30 -5.30 -9.89
CA THR A 49 -5.86 -6.40 -9.05
C THR A 49 -4.57 -6.00 -8.35
N VAL A 50 -4.55 -6.14 -7.03
CA VAL A 50 -3.36 -5.86 -6.23
C VAL A 50 -2.61 -7.15 -5.98
N THR A 51 -1.30 -7.10 -6.11
CA THR A 51 -0.41 -8.23 -5.84
C THR A 51 0.49 -7.91 -4.67
N TRP A 52 0.45 -8.77 -3.65
CA TRP A 52 1.36 -8.71 -2.51
C TRP A 52 2.42 -9.79 -2.69
N THR A 53 3.68 -9.41 -2.59
CA THR A 53 4.79 -10.35 -2.72
C THR A 53 5.58 -10.37 -1.42
N ASN A 54 5.85 -11.57 -0.92
CA ASN A 54 6.63 -11.71 0.31
C ASN A 54 8.12 -11.68 0.01
N ALA A 55 8.74 -10.53 0.27
CA ALA A 55 10.18 -10.33 0.11
C ALA A 55 10.94 -10.52 1.41
N ASP A 56 10.26 -10.95 2.47
CA ASP A 56 10.86 -11.20 3.76
C ASP A 56 11.29 -12.66 3.91
N ASN A 57 11.97 -12.96 4.97
CA ASN A 57 12.41 -14.33 5.28
C ASN A 57 11.39 -15.12 6.09
N PHE A 58 10.31 -14.48 6.50
CA PHE A 58 9.29 -15.10 7.33
C PHE A 58 7.98 -15.25 6.57
N THR A 59 7.17 -16.21 6.98
CA THR A 59 5.81 -16.36 6.46
C THR A 59 4.97 -15.17 6.90
N HIS A 60 4.20 -14.63 5.98
CA HIS A 60 3.23 -13.57 6.28
C HIS A 60 1.86 -13.96 5.74
N THR A 61 0.86 -13.16 6.07
CA THR A 61 -0.48 -13.33 5.53
C THR A 61 -1.00 -11.99 5.04
N VAL A 62 -2.04 -12.04 4.22
CA VAL A 62 -2.81 -10.86 3.83
C VAL A 62 -4.27 -11.18 4.07
N GLN A 63 -4.90 -10.41 4.94
CA GLN A 63 -6.33 -10.48 5.13
C GLN A 63 -6.94 -9.10 4.95
N VAL A 64 -7.70 -8.93 3.90
CA VAL A 64 -8.47 -7.71 3.66
C VAL A 64 -9.74 -7.81 4.51
N ASP A 65 -10.18 -6.69 5.08
CA ASP A 65 -11.37 -6.66 5.91
C ASP A 65 -12.54 -7.40 5.28
N GLY A 66 -13.12 -8.33 6.02
CA GLY A 66 -14.26 -9.09 5.57
C GLY A 66 -13.97 -10.21 4.59
N GLN A 67 -12.71 -10.47 4.28
CA GLN A 67 -12.31 -11.50 3.34
C GLN A 67 -11.49 -12.60 4.01
N GLU A 68 -11.21 -13.65 3.25
CA GLU A 68 -10.42 -14.75 3.78
C GLU A 68 -8.95 -14.38 3.92
N ASP A 69 -8.28 -15.10 4.80
CA ASP A 69 -6.86 -14.90 5.07
C ASP A 69 -6.04 -15.70 4.07
N HIS A 70 -5.03 -15.05 3.48
CA HIS A 70 -4.15 -15.67 2.50
C HIS A 70 -2.74 -15.80 3.08
N LYS A 71 -2.25 -17.02 3.20
CA LYS A 71 -0.89 -17.25 3.64
C LYS A 71 0.06 -17.06 2.46
N VAL A 72 1.13 -16.31 2.67
CA VAL A 72 2.12 -16.00 1.64
C VAL A 72 3.49 -16.35 2.18
N GLU A 73 4.05 -17.43 1.66
CA GLU A 73 5.37 -17.88 2.05
C GLU A 73 6.44 -17.03 1.40
N ARG A 74 7.64 -17.12 1.91
CA ARG A 74 8.79 -16.41 1.37
C ARG A 74 8.89 -16.63 -0.15
N GLY A 75 8.97 -15.53 -0.89
CA GLY A 75 9.09 -15.54 -2.34
C GLY A 75 7.78 -15.73 -3.09
N GLU A 76 6.69 -15.97 -2.38
CA GLU A 76 5.39 -16.14 -3.01
C GLU A 76 4.63 -14.84 -3.11
N SER A 77 3.56 -14.86 -3.89
CA SER A 77 2.68 -13.71 -4.08
C SER A 77 1.23 -14.14 -3.98
N VAL A 78 0.37 -13.20 -3.62
CA VAL A 78 -1.07 -13.37 -3.69
C VAL A 78 -1.66 -12.16 -4.40
N SER A 79 -2.68 -12.38 -5.23
CA SER A 79 -3.35 -11.31 -5.97
C SER A 79 -4.82 -11.29 -5.61
N ILE A 80 -5.35 -10.10 -5.36
CA ILE A 80 -6.74 -9.90 -4.99
C ILE A 80 -7.32 -8.78 -5.85
N ALA A 81 -8.46 -9.03 -6.48
CA ALA A 81 -9.14 -8.03 -7.31
C ALA A 81 -10.05 -7.16 -6.46
N PHE A 82 -10.11 -5.88 -6.79
CA PHE A 82 -10.96 -4.91 -6.11
C PHE A 82 -11.89 -4.25 -7.12
N ASP A 83 -13.13 -4.71 -7.19
CA ASP A 83 -14.07 -4.26 -8.19
C ASP A 83 -14.93 -3.08 -7.75
N THR A 84 -14.99 -2.82 -6.46
CA THR A 84 -15.88 -1.80 -5.91
C THR A 84 -15.07 -0.67 -5.28
N PRO A 85 -15.38 0.59 -5.60
CA PRO A 85 -14.73 1.73 -4.95
C PRO A 85 -14.92 1.69 -3.44
N GLY A 86 -13.92 2.15 -2.72
CA GLY A 86 -13.95 2.19 -1.27
C GLY A 86 -12.56 2.17 -0.68
N THR A 87 -12.50 2.17 0.64
CA THR A 87 -11.25 2.06 1.39
C THR A 87 -11.24 0.73 2.11
N TYR A 88 -10.20 -0.05 1.85
CA TYR A 88 -10.08 -1.40 2.38
C TYR A 88 -8.82 -1.51 3.22
N HIS A 89 -9.00 -1.90 4.48
CA HIS A 89 -7.85 -2.15 5.36
C HIS A 89 -7.46 -3.62 5.27
N TYR A 90 -6.19 -3.88 5.43
CA TYR A 90 -5.70 -5.25 5.45
C TYR A 90 -4.58 -5.41 6.47
N VAL A 91 -4.38 -6.62 6.93
CA VAL A 91 -3.39 -6.93 7.95
C VAL A 91 -2.67 -8.24 7.61
N CYS A 92 -1.50 -8.41 8.19
CA CYS A 92 -0.89 -9.72 8.34
C CYS A 92 -1.39 -10.27 9.67
N THR A 93 -2.14 -11.35 9.66
CA THR A 93 -2.77 -11.88 10.85
C THR A 93 -1.77 -12.44 11.87
N LEU A 94 -0.56 -12.74 11.40
CA LEU A 94 0.51 -13.23 12.28
C LEU A 94 1.17 -12.09 13.05
N HIS A 95 1.03 -10.85 12.59
CA HIS A 95 1.66 -9.67 13.17
C HIS A 95 0.73 -8.47 13.13
N SER A 96 -0.51 -8.65 13.54
CA SER A 96 -1.57 -7.69 13.29
C SER A 96 -1.40 -6.33 13.95
N HIS A 97 -0.57 -6.23 14.99
CA HIS A 97 -0.29 -4.96 15.64
C HIS A 97 0.63 -4.07 14.80
N ASP A 98 1.57 -4.70 14.10
CA ASP A 98 2.63 -3.97 13.44
C ASP A 98 2.49 -3.94 11.93
N MET A 99 1.83 -4.93 11.37
CA MET A 99 1.84 -5.13 9.91
C MET A 99 0.43 -4.99 9.35
N HIS A 100 0.11 -3.78 8.89
CA HIS A 100 -1.19 -3.48 8.28
C HIS A 100 -1.05 -2.40 7.23
N GLY A 101 -2.03 -2.30 6.36
CA GLY A 101 -2.04 -1.33 5.28
C GLY A 101 -3.43 -1.00 4.79
N THR A 102 -3.51 -0.22 3.72
CA THR A 102 -4.77 0.28 3.18
C THR A 102 -4.73 0.31 1.66
N VAL A 103 -5.82 -0.14 1.04
CA VAL A 103 -6.05 0.01 -0.40
C VAL A 103 -7.19 0.99 -0.59
N ILE A 104 -6.95 2.06 -1.33
CA ILE A 104 -7.97 3.03 -1.69
C ILE A 104 -8.36 2.78 -3.14
N VAL A 105 -9.61 2.43 -3.37
CA VAL A 105 -10.13 2.12 -4.70
C VAL A 105 -11.02 3.26 -5.14
N GLY A 106 -10.65 3.87 -6.25
CA GLY A 106 -11.36 5.01 -6.80
C GLY A 106 -12.32 4.69 -7.94
#